data_07c1d3994e0cec8a3fd460e8c871c4b4
#
_entry.id   07c1d3994e0cec8a3fd460e8c871c4b4
#
_cell.length_a   1.000
_cell.length_b   1.000
_cell.length_c   1.000
_cell.angle_alpha   90.00
_cell.angle_beta   90.00
_cell.angle_gamma   90.00
#
_symmetry.space_group_name_H-M   'P 1'
#
loop_
_entity.id
_entity.type
_entity.pdbx_description
1 polymer ?
#
loop_
_entity_poly.entity_id
_entity_poly.type
_entity_poly.pdbx_seq_one_letter_code
_entity_poly.pdbx_strand_id
1 'polypeptide(L)'
;MFTGIVEELGEVVGKEDLTDAARFAIRGPLVTADAGHGDSISVNGVCLTVVEVLPDGAFTADVMAETLNRSSLAGVGVGSRVNLERAAAINSRLGGHIVQGHVDGTGHVVARAPSEHWEVVRIALPDALARYVVEKGSITVDGVSLTVSALGHDWFEVSLIPTTLSLTTLGRAEVGTPVNLEVDVIAKYVERLLGYDGTPAE
;
A
#
# COMPACT_ATOMS: atom_id res chain seq x y z
N MET A 1 -3.03 1.46 -11.68
CA MET A 1 -3.53 2.69 -11.02
C MET A 1 -4.66 2.32 -10.08
N PHE A 2 -4.64 2.85 -8.88
CA PHE A 2 -5.55 2.55 -7.78
C PHE A 2 -6.04 3.85 -7.16
N THR A 3 -6.93 3.77 -6.19
CA THR A 3 -7.50 4.92 -5.47
C THR A 3 -7.06 4.97 -4.01
N GLY A 4 -6.51 3.87 -3.49
CA GLY A 4 -6.20 3.68 -2.08
C GLY A 4 -7.44 3.38 -1.22
N ILE A 5 -8.52 2.95 -1.86
CA ILE A 5 -9.72 2.46 -1.17
C ILE A 5 -9.68 0.93 -1.20
N VAL A 6 -9.31 0.35 -0.06
CA VAL A 6 -9.26 -1.11 0.09
C VAL A 6 -10.65 -1.70 -0.11
N GLU A 7 -10.75 -2.68 -1.00
CA GLU A 7 -12.01 -3.37 -1.31
C GLU A 7 -12.19 -4.62 -0.45
N GLU A 8 -11.08 -5.28 -0.10
CA GLU A 8 -11.11 -6.57 0.58
C GLU A 8 -9.88 -6.77 1.48
N LEU A 9 -10.09 -7.39 2.63
CA LEU A 9 -9.02 -7.89 3.48
C LEU A 9 -8.74 -9.36 3.15
N GLY A 10 -7.81 -9.59 2.23
CA GLY A 10 -7.43 -10.90 1.74
C GLY A 10 -6.51 -11.68 2.69
N GLU A 11 -6.10 -12.86 2.24
CA GLU A 11 -5.21 -13.76 2.97
C GLU A 11 -4.21 -14.44 2.02
N VAL A 12 -2.95 -14.46 2.40
CA VAL A 12 -1.93 -15.25 1.70
C VAL A 12 -2.17 -16.73 2.02
N VAL A 13 -2.48 -17.51 1.00
CA VAL A 13 -2.75 -18.97 1.12
C VAL A 13 -1.59 -19.82 0.62
N GLY A 14 -0.64 -19.22 -0.09
CA GLY A 14 0.57 -19.91 -0.56
C GLY A 14 1.71 -18.91 -0.80
N LYS A 15 2.94 -19.35 -0.56
CA LYS A 15 4.17 -18.64 -0.90
C LYS A 15 5.22 -19.65 -1.31
N GLU A 16 5.78 -19.47 -2.48
CA GLU A 16 6.89 -20.26 -3.01
C GLU A 16 8.06 -19.31 -3.25
N ASP A 17 9.16 -19.53 -2.53
CA ASP A 17 10.38 -18.77 -2.71
C ASP A 17 11.15 -19.31 -3.93
N LEU A 18 11.47 -18.45 -4.88
CA LEU A 18 12.27 -18.71 -6.07
C LEU A 18 13.67 -18.12 -5.90
N THR A 19 14.57 -18.34 -6.85
CA THR A 19 15.98 -17.89 -6.75
C THR A 19 16.10 -16.36 -6.62
N ASP A 20 15.25 -15.62 -7.36
CA ASP A 20 15.28 -14.14 -7.46
C ASP A 20 13.90 -13.50 -7.40
N ALA A 21 12.91 -14.26 -6.92
CA ALA A 21 11.50 -13.87 -6.84
C ALA A 21 10.78 -14.69 -5.77
N ALA A 22 9.50 -14.41 -5.56
CA ALA A 22 8.57 -15.29 -4.88
C ALA A 22 7.24 -15.34 -5.65
N ARG A 23 6.59 -16.49 -5.65
CA ARG A 23 5.22 -16.62 -6.13
C ARG A 23 4.28 -16.65 -4.94
N PHE A 24 3.36 -15.72 -4.90
CA PHE A 24 2.30 -15.67 -3.90
C PHE A 24 1.01 -16.24 -4.47
N ALA A 25 0.26 -16.97 -3.64
CA ALA A 25 -1.16 -17.26 -3.85
C ALA A 25 -1.95 -16.51 -2.78
N ILE A 26 -2.85 -15.64 -3.19
CA ILE A 26 -3.59 -14.72 -2.32
C ILE A 26 -5.07 -14.92 -2.53
N ARG A 27 -5.81 -15.23 -1.46
CA ARG A 27 -7.26 -15.35 -1.51
C ARG A 27 -7.91 -14.00 -1.34
N GLY A 28 -8.77 -13.64 -2.29
CA GLY A 28 -9.55 -12.41 -2.32
C GLY A 28 -10.71 -12.59 -3.31
N PRO A 29 -11.81 -13.27 -2.92
CA PRO A 29 -12.92 -13.60 -3.81
C PRO A 29 -13.61 -12.36 -4.40
N LEU A 30 -13.57 -11.20 -3.72
CA LEU A 30 -14.12 -9.97 -4.25
C LEU A 30 -13.25 -9.41 -5.39
N VAL A 31 -11.94 -9.29 -5.15
CA VAL A 31 -11.02 -8.71 -6.15
C VAL A 31 -10.74 -9.65 -7.31
N THR A 32 -11.02 -10.94 -7.17
CA THR A 32 -10.87 -11.93 -8.25
C THR A 32 -12.14 -12.18 -9.05
N ALA A 33 -13.27 -11.59 -8.63
CA ALA A 33 -14.58 -11.87 -9.27
C ALA A 33 -14.61 -11.52 -10.77
N ASP A 34 -13.86 -10.53 -11.20
CA ASP A 34 -13.76 -10.07 -12.59
C ASP A 34 -12.30 -9.93 -13.07
N ALA A 35 -11.33 -10.34 -12.26
CA ALA A 35 -9.92 -10.29 -12.62
C ALA A 35 -9.54 -11.40 -13.60
N GLY A 36 -8.60 -11.12 -14.49
CA GLY A 36 -8.02 -12.06 -15.44
C GLY A 36 -6.49 -11.97 -15.45
N HIS A 37 -5.87 -12.87 -16.24
CA HIS A 37 -4.43 -12.84 -16.46
C HIS A 37 -3.98 -11.46 -17.00
N GLY A 38 -2.97 -10.89 -16.38
CA GLY A 38 -2.41 -9.58 -16.74
C GLY A 38 -3.04 -8.38 -16.04
N ASP A 39 -4.15 -8.57 -15.32
CA ASP A 39 -4.74 -7.50 -14.52
C ASP A 39 -3.86 -7.16 -13.31
N SER A 40 -4.02 -5.94 -12.81
CA SER A 40 -3.29 -5.47 -11.63
C SER A 40 -4.18 -5.47 -10.39
N ILE A 41 -3.67 -6.06 -9.31
CA ILE A 41 -4.26 -5.98 -7.97
C ILE A 41 -3.20 -5.38 -7.03
N SER A 42 -3.59 -4.38 -6.25
CA SER A 42 -2.78 -3.84 -5.16
C SER A 42 -2.84 -4.77 -3.96
N VAL A 43 -1.68 -5.17 -3.46
CA VAL A 43 -1.52 -6.02 -2.27
C VAL A 43 -0.69 -5.25 -1.24
N ASN A 44 -1.30 -4.80 -0.15
CA ASN A 44 -0.69 -3.86 0.81
C ASN A 44 -0.02 -2.67 0.11
N GLY A 45 -0.65 -2.11 -0.92
CA GLY A 45 -0.11 -0.97 -1.69
C GLY A 45 0.95 -1.34 -2.73
N VAL A 46 1.25 -2.62 -2.94
CA VAL A 46 2.14 -3.08 -4.00
C VAL A 46 1.32 -3.54 -5.19
N CYS A 47 1.53 -2.93 -6.35
CA CYS A 47 0.90 -3.34 -7.61
C CYS A 47 1.47 -4.68 -8.05
N LEU A 48 0.66 -5.73 -8.04
CA LEU A 48 1.02 -7.06 -8.52
C LEU A 48 0.19 -7.43 -9.74
N THR A 49 0.82 -8.12 -10.69
CA THR A 49 0.15 -8.63 -11.89
C THR A 49 -0.39 -10.02 -11.63
N VAL A 50 -1.66 -10.22 -11.91
CA VAL A 50 -2.32 -11.53 -11.83
C VAL A 50 -1.74 -12.47 -12.87
N VAL A 51 -1.18 -13.59 -12.42
CA VAL A 51 -0.70 -14.68 -13.30
C VAL A 51 -1.84 -15.65 -13.58
N GLU A 52 -2.57 -16.06 -12.55
CA GLU A 52 -3.68 -17.01 -12.68
C GLU A 52 -4.72 -16.71 -11.60
N VAL A 53 -6.00 -16.84 -11.96
CA VAL A 53 -7.12 -16.82 -11.00
C VAL A 53 -7.51 -18.26 -10.72
N LEU A 54 -7.51 -18.64 -9.44
CA LEU A 54 -7.80 -20.01 -9.00
C LEU A 54 -9.29 -20.19 -8.67
N PRO A 55 -9.84 -21.40 -8.77
CA PRO A 55 -11.28 -21.64 -8.59
C PRO A 55 -11.84 -21.30 -7.21
N ASP A 56 -10.98 -21.21 -6.19
CA ASP A 56 -11.36 -20.90 -4.79
C ASP A 56 -11.35 -19.38 -4.48
N GLY A 57 -11.28 -18.53 -5.51
CA GLY A 57 -11.23 -17.08 -5.38
C GLY A 57 -9.87 -16.56 -4.89
N ALA A 58 -8.81 -17.33 -5.13
CA ALA A 58 -7.44 -16.86 -4.98
C ALA A 58 -6.85 -16.47 -6.35
N PHE A 59 -5.78 -15.70 -6.33
CA PHE A 59 -4.96 -15.42 -7.51
C PHE A 59 -3.49 -15.65 -7.19
N THR A 60 -2.70 -15.94 -8.23
CA THR A 60 -1.25 -16.02 -8.11
C THR A 60 -0.60 -14.79 -8.71
N ALA A 61 0.50 -14.35 -8.11
CA ALA A 61 1.33 -13.26 -8.60
C ALA A 61 2.81 -13.55 -8.36
N ASP A 62 3.64 -13.23 -9.34
CA ASP A 62 5.09 -13.32 -9.22
C ASP A 62 5.64 -11.99 -8.72
N VAL A 63 6.45 -12.01 -7.67
CA VAL A 63 7.00 -10.84 -6.99
C VAL A 63 8.51 -10.88 -7.07
N MET A 64 9.11 -9.94 -7.77
CA MET A 64 10.56 -9.83 -7.96
C MET A 64 11.28 -9.55 -6.63
N ALA A 65 12.54 -9.97 -6.52
CA ALA A 65 13.39 -9.70 -5.35
C ALA A 65 13.44 -8.20 -4.99
N GLU A 66 13.52 -7.30 -5.98
CA GLU A 66 13.51 -5.84 -5.74
C GLU A 66 12.23 -5.40 -5.02
N THR A 67 11.08 -5.91 -5.42
CA THR A 67 9.79 -5.61 -4.76
C THR A 67 9.76 -6.14 -3.33
N LEU A 68 10.26 -7.35 -3.10
CA LEU A 68 10.37 -7.93 -1.77
C LEU A 68 11.31 -7.10 -0.88
N ASN A 69 12.46 -6.68 -1.42
CA ASN A 69 13.46 -5.91 -0.67
C ASN A 69 13.01 -4.48 -0.34
N ARG A 70 12.12 -3.90 -1.15
CA ARG A 70 11.65 -2.52 -1.03
C ARG A 70 10.30 -2.39 -0.34
N SER A 71 9.65 -3.49 0.01
CA SER A 71 8.33 -3.48 0.62
C SER A 71 8.22 -4.40 1.83
N SER A 72 7.14 -4.26 2.59
CA SER A 72 6.82 -5.15 3.71
C SER A 72 6.47 -6.58 3.27
N LEU A 73 6.29 -6.84 1.95
CA LEU A 73 5.93 -8.16 1.43
C LEU A 73 6.99 -9.24 1.70
N ALA A 74 8.26 -8.87 1.93
CA ALA A 74 9.28 -9.83 2.35
C ALA A 74 8.89 -10.59 3.62
N GLY A 75 8.27 -9.90 4.58
CA GLY A 75 7.81 -10.48 5.86
C GLY A 75 6.45 -11.17 5.80
N VAL A 76 5.75 -11.12 4.65
CA VAL A 76 4.43 -11.71 4.48
C VAL A 76 4.57 -13.20 4.14
N GLY A 77 3.80 -14.04 4.81
CA GLY A 77 3.77 -15.49 4.63
C GLY A 77 2.35 -16.05 4.66
N VAL A 78 2.23 -17.37 4.52
CA VAL A 78 0.93 -18.07 4.58
C VAL A 78 0.20 -17.74 5.88
N GLY A 79 -1.08 -17.39 5.78
CA GLY A 79 -1.92 -16.93 6.88
C GLY A 79 -1.88 -15.41 7.14
N SER A 80 -0.95 -14.67 6.51
CA SER A 80 -0.92 -13.21 6.62
C SER A 80 -2.13 -12.58 5.96
N ARG A 81 -2.70 -11.57 6.62
CA ARG A 81 -3.77 -10.74 6.04
C ARG A 81 -3.16 -9.60 5.24
N VAL A 82 -3.78 -9.28 4.12
CA VAL A 82 -3.31 -8.23 3.19
C VAL A 82 -4.49 -7.39 2.69
N ASN A 83 -4.26 -6.10 2.53
CA ASN A 83 -5.21 -5.18 1.91
C ASN A 83 -5.21 -5.40 0.39
N LEU A 84 -6.39 -5.55 -0.19
CA LEU A 84 -6.55 -5.76 -1.63
C LEU A 84 -7.41 -4.67 -2.25
N GLU A 85 -6.99 -4.19 -3.42
CA GLU A 85 -7.74 -3.26 -4.27
C GLU A 85 -7.50 -3.62 -5.74
N ARG A 86 -8.56 -3.68 -6.55
CA ARG A 86 -8.44 -3.83 -8.01
C ARG A 86 -7.98 -2.54 -8.66
N ALA A 87 -7.33 -2.64 -9.81
CA ALA A 87 -7.05 -1.46 -10.64
C ALA A 87 -8.35 -0.70 -10.94
N ALA A 88 -8.31 0.63 -10.77
CA ALA A 88 -9.47 1.49 -10.97
C ALA A 88 -9.94 1.45 -12.43
N ALA A 89 -11.23 1.21 -12.64
CA ALA A 89 -11.84 1.34 -13.95
C ALA A 89 -11.90 2.82 -14.37
N ILE A 90 -11.86 3.10 -15.69
CA ILE A 90 -11.85 4.48 -16.23
C ILE A 90 -13.08 5.28 -15.77
N ASN A 91 -14.21 4.63 -15.53
CA ASN A 91 -15.47 5.24 -15.11
C ASN A 91 -15.72 5.13 -13.60
N SER A 92 -14.77 4.66 -12.81
CA SER A 92 -14.90 4.59 -11.35
C SER A 92 -14.70 5.97 -10.71
N ARG A 93 -15.15 6.09 -9.45
CA ARG A 93 -14.86 7.29 -8.65
C ARG A 93 -13.44 7.21 -8.09
N LEU A 94 -12.73 8.32 -8.04
CA LEU A 94 -11.49 8.46 -7.29
C LEU A 94 -11.84 8.80 -5.82
N GLY A 95 -12.07 7.76 -5.00
CA GLY A 95 -12.49 7.93 -3.61
C GLY A 95 -11.39 8.39 -2.65
N GLY A 96 -10.13 8.10 -2.97
CA GLY A 96 -8.93 8.53 -2.25
C GLY A 96 -8.12 9.54 -3.05
N HIS A 97 -6.92 9.16 -3.49
CA HIS A 97 -6.06 9.97 -4.37
C HIS A 97 -5.47 9.11 -5.49
N ILE A 98 -4.59 9.66 -6.32
CA ILE A 98 -3.95 8.90 -7.39
C ILE A 98 -2.87 8.01 -6.76
N VAL A 99 -3.11 6.70 -6.75
CA VAL A 99 -2.21 5.68 -6.19
C VAL A 99 -1.72 4.79 -7.32
N GLN A 100 -0.41 4.58 -7.39
CA GLN A 100 0.20 3.78 -8.44
C GLN A 100 0.38 2.31 -8.02
N GLY A 101 0.48 2.06 -6.71
CA GLY A 101 0.93 0.78 -6.16
C GLY A 101 2.45 0.64 -6.23
N HIS A 102 3.15 1.76 -6.26
CA HIS A 102 4.61 1.82 -6.34
C HIS A 102 5.17 2.33 -5.00
N VAL A 103 5.42 1.38 -4.10
CA VAL A 103 5.92 1.66 -2.75
C VAL A 103 7.24 2.44 -2.82
N ASP A 104 7.27 3.61 -2.19
CA ASP A 104 8.45 4.47 -2.12
C ASP A 104 9.42 4.06 -0.99
N GLY A 105 8.88 3.44 0.05
CA GLY A 105 9.63 2.95 1.20
C GLY A 105 8.74 2.27 2.23
N THR A 106 9.36 1.84 3.31
CA THR A 106 8.65 1.23 4.44
C THR A 106 8.82 2.06 5.70
N GLY A 107 7.72 2.22 6.44
CA GLY A 107 7.72 2.69 7.81
C GLY A 107 7.37 1.58 8.78
N HIS A 108 7.11 1.93 10.02
CA HIS A 108 6.52 1.03 11.02
C HIS A 108 5.61 1.80 11.96
N VAL A 109 4.66 1.13 12.56
CA VAL A 109 3.79 1.73 13.59
C VAL A 109 4.64 2.09 14.82
N VAL A 110 4.66 3.35 15.21
CA VAL A 110 5.40 3.86 16.37
C VAL A 110 4.53 3.93 17.62
N ALA A 111 3.28 4.37 17.45
CA ALA A 111 2.34 4.51 18.55
C ALA A 111 0.89 4.40 18.06
N ARG A 112 0.02 4.06 18.97
CA ARG A 112 -1.42 4.02 18.76
C ARG A 112 -2.11 4.73 19.93
N ALA A 113 -3.05 5.60 19.61
CA ALA A 113 -3.84 6.34 20.60
C ALA A 113 -5.33 6.18 20.29
N PRO A 114 -5.99 5.17 20.90
CA PRO A 114 -7.42 4.94 20.70
C PRO A 114 -8.24 6.07 21.34
N SER A 115 -9.34 6.43 20.66
CA SER A 115 -10.38 7.33 21.13
C SER A 115 -11.74 6.61 21.09
N GLU A 116 -12.80 7.27 21.47
CA GLU A 116 -14.15 6.66 21.51
C GLU A 116 -14.66 6.25 20.12
N HIS A 117 -14.36 7.03 19.07
CA HIS A 117 -14.91 6.83 17.72
C HIS A 117 -13.87 6.74 16.62
N TRP A 118 -12.59 6.79 16.94
CA TRP A 118 -11.48 6.79 15.99
C TRP A 118 -10.17 6.45 16.71
N GLU A 119 -9.11 6.23 15.97
CA GLU A 119 -7.80 5.96 16.54
C GLU A 119 -6.73 6.73 15.78
N VAL A 120 -5.81 7.39 16.50
CA VAL A 120 -4.62 7.97 15.91
C VAL A 120 -3.54 6.90 15.85
N VAL A 121 -2.96 6.73 14.68
CA VAL A 121 -1.80 5.85 14.47
C VAL A 121 -0.62 6.72 14.02
N ARG A 122 0.47 6.65 14.79
CA ARG A 122 1.74 7.29 14.44
C ARG A 122 2.63 6.29 13.73
N ILE A 123 3.20 6.71 12.62
CA ILE A 123 4.00 5.89 11.72
C ILE A 123 5.36 6.56 11.52
N ALA A 124 6.44 5.78 11.58
CA ALA A 124 7.78 6.26 11.29
C ALA A 124 7.89 6.70 9.82
N LEU A 125 8.47 7.87 9.61
CA LEU A 125 8.66 8.48 8.29
C LEU A 125 10.15 8.48 7.94
N PRO A 126 10.58 7.71 6.92
CA PRO A 126 11.94 7.77 6.43
C PRO A 126 12.31 9.17 5.93
N ASP A 127 13.52 9.65 6.22
CA ASP A 127 14.01 10.98 5.82
C ASP A 127 13.86 11.24 4.31
N ALA A 128 14.09 10.21 3.49
CA ALA A 128 13.99 10.31 2.04
C ALA A 128 12.55 10.66 1.56
N LEU A 129 11.53 10.33 2.36
CA LEU A 129 10.13 10.58 2.04
C LEU A 129 9.57 11.85 2.71
N ALA A 130 10.25 12.38 3.74
CA ALA A 130 9.74 13.48 4.57
C ALA A 130 9.36 14.72 3.77
N ARG A 131 10.10 15.05 2.71
CA ARG A 131 9.86 16.21 1.84
C ARG A 131 8.55 16.17 1.04
N TYR A 132 7.98 14.97 0.86
CA TYR A 132 6.75 14.76 0.08
C TYR A 132 5.51 14.68 0.96
N VAL A 133 5.67 14.57 2.27
CA VAL A 133 4.57 14.43 3.21
C VAL A 133 4.24 15.78 3.84
N VAL A 134 2.99 16.19 3.74
CA VAL A 134 2.53 17.48 4.28
C VAL A 134 1.30 17.26 5.16
N GLU A 135 1.13 18.11 6.17
CA GLU A 135 -0.07 18.09 7.00
C GLU A 135 -1.32 18.34 6.13
N LYS A 136 -2.36 17.54 6.32
CA LYS A 136 -3.60 17.50 5.52
C LYS A 136 -3.41 17.02 4.07
N GLY A 137 -2.20 16.59 3.69
CA GLY A 137 -1.95 15.91 2.42
C GLY A 137 -2.35 14.44 2.46
N SER A 138 -2.29 13.80 1.29
CA SER A 138 -2.57 12.38 1.11
C SER A 138 -1.28 11.55 1.20
N ILE A 139 -1.40 10.37 1.76
CA ILE A 139 -0.37 9.31 1.75
C ILE A 139 -1.07 7.96 1.73
N THR A 140 -0.48 6.94 1.11
CA THR A 140 -0.91 5.56 1.33
C THR A 140 -0.08 4.85 2.38
N VAL A 141 -0.76 4.11 3.24
CA VAL A 141 -0.16 3.18 4.20
C VAL A 141 -0.75 1.81 3.94
N ASP A 142 0.07 0.83 3.54
CA ASP A 142 -0.38 -0.49 3.09
C ASP A 142 -1.52 -0.42 2.07
N GLY A 143 -1.42 0.53 1.12
CA GLY A 143 -2.42 0.75 0.08
C GLY A 143 -3.68 1.49 0.53
N VAL A 144 -3.79 1.88 1.79
CA VAL A 144 -4.92 2.68 2.30
C VAL A 144 -4.63 4.17 2.10
N SER A 145 -5.48 4.87 1.35
CA SER A 145 -5.42 6.34 1.20
C SER A 145 -5.84 7.02 2.49
N LEU A 146 -4.94 7.80 3.08
CA LEU A 146 -5.12 8.44 4.37
C LEU A 146 -4.71 9.91 4.31
N THR A 147 -5.35 10.71 5.17
CA THR A 147 -4.97 12.11 5.38
C THR A 147 -3.99 12.21 6.53
N VAL A 148 -2.87 12.89 6.31
CA VAL A 148 -1.89 13.20 7.36
C VAL A 148 -2.54 14.18 8.36
N SER A 149 -2.71 13.76 9.61
CA SER A 149 -3.34 14.57 10.67
C SER A 149 -2.33 15.40 11.46
N ALA A 150 -1.10 14.93 11.57
CA ALA A 150 0.04 15.64 12.17
C ALA A 150 1.35 15.13 11.58
N LEU A 151 2.40 15.95 11.66
CA LEU A 151 3.71 15.66 11.07
C LEU A 151 4.82 16.07 12.05
N GLY A 152 5.82 15.19 12.25
CA GLY A 152 7.07 15.46 12.94
C GLY A 152 8.27 15.35 12.00
N HIS A 153 9.47 15.30 12.57
CA HIS A 153 10.69 15.17 11.79
C HIS A 153 10.84 13.78 11.17
N ASP A 154 10.51 12.74 11.94
CA ASP A 154 10.75 11.33 11.63
C ASP A 154 9.46 10.48 11.77
N TRP A 155 8.31 11.13 11.81
CA TRP A 155 7.01 10.47 11.93
C TRP A 155 5.88 11.32 11.34
N PHE A 156 4.78 10.67 11.02
CA PHE A 156 3.49 11.30 10.75
C PHE A 156 2.36 10.55 11.47
N GLU A 157 1.22 11.20 11.60
CA GLU A 157 0.00 10.61 12.15
C GLU A 157 -1.12 10.57 11.13
N VAL A 158 -1.93 9.53 11.24
CA VAL A 158 -3.19 9.37 10.53
C VAL A 158 -4.29 9.03 11.52
N SER A 159 -5.51 9.47 11.23
CA SER A 159 -6.67 9.16 12.05
C SER A 159 -7.53 8.11 11.37
N LEU A 160 -7.68 6.95 11.98
CA LEU A 160 -8.41 5.82 11.43
C LEU A 160 -9.83 5.76 12.01
N ILE A 161 -10.81 5.79 11.12
CA ILE A 161 -12.23 5.60 11.47
C ILE A 161 -12.54 4.12 11.68
N PRO A 162 -13.64 3.76 12.38
CA PRO A 162 -13.98 2.35 12.66
C PRO A 162 -14.02 1.45 11.44
N THR A 163 -14.50 1.96 10.30
CA THR A 163 -14.52 1.20 9.04
C THR A 163 -13.11 0.82 8.58
N THR A 164 -12.17 1.77 8.59
CA THR A 164 -10.77 1.51 8.22
C THR A 164 -10.12 0.52 9.18
N LEU A 165 -10.36 0.65 10.48
CA LEU A 165 -9.86 -0.28 11.49
C LEU A 165 -10.40 -1.71 11.29
N SER A 166 -11.67 -1.86 10.89
CA SER A 166 -12.28 -3.18 10.73
C SER A 166 -11.93 -3.87 9.42
N LEU A 167 -11.77 -3.10 8.33
CA LEU A 167 -11.66 -3.62 6.95
C LEU A 167 -10.23 -3.63 6.40
N THR A 168 -9.23 -3.19 7.17
CA THR A 168 -7.84 -3.15 6.70
C THR A 168 -6.88 -3.79 7.71
N THR A 169 -5.65 -4.06 7.25
CA THR A 169 -4.55 -4.54 8.09
C THR A 169 -4.23 -3.56 9.22
N LEU A 170 -4.47 -2.26 9.04
CA LEU A 170 -4.11 -1.20 10.00
C LEU A 170 -4.85 -1.32 11.33
N GLY A 171 -6.04 -1.92 11.35
CA GLY A 171 -6.75 -2.18 12.60
C GLY A 171 -6.11 -3.26 13.48
N ARG A 172 -5.22 -4.08 12.92
CA ARG A 172 -4.51 -5.17 13.60
C ARG A 172 -3.01 -4.94 13.74
N ALA A 173 -2.50 -3.87 13.10
CA ALA A 173 -1.09 -3.52 13.14
C ALA A 173 -0.69 -3.08 14.55
N GLU A 174 0.21 -3.80 15.19
CA GLU A 174 0.77 -3.47 16.50
C GLU A 174 1.95 -2.50 16.36
N VAL A 175 2.39 -1.89 17.48
CA VAL A 175 3.62 -1.11 17.50
C VAL A 175 4.79 -1.98 17.03
N GLY A 176 5.58 -1.48 16.09
CA GLY A 176 6.65 -2.21 15.42
C GLY A 176 6.24 -2.89 14.12
N THR A 177 4.95 -3.01 13.81
CA THR A 177 4.50 -3.61 12.54
C THR A 177 5.01 -2.77 11.36
N PRO A 178 5.75 -3.37 10.40
CA PRO A 178 6.17 -2.69 9.19
C PRO A 178 4.98 -2.42 8.27
N VAL A 179 5.00 -1.26 7.61
CA VAL A 179 3.97 -0.84 6.65
C VAL A 179 4.60 -0.26 5.40
N ASN A 180 3.98 -0.47 4.25
CA ASN A 180 4.38 0.15 2.99
C ASN A 180 3.90 1.59 2.93
N LEU A 181 4.74 2.48 2.42
CA LEU A 181 4.45 3.89 2.22
C LEU A 181 4.57 4.24 0.73
N GLU A 182 3.53 4.86 0.18
CA GLU A 182 3.58 5.52 -1.12
C GLU A 182 3.16 6.96 -0.93
N VAL A 183 4.02 7.92 -1.28
CA VAL A 183 3.72 9.35 -1.23
C VAL A 183 2.88 9.77 -2.44
N ASP A 184 2.17 10.88 -2.34
CA ASP A 184 1.40 11.41 -3.47
C ASP A 184 2.33 11.65 -4.66
N VAL A 185 2.07 10.98 -5.78
CA VAL A 185 2.88 11.06 -7.00
C VAL A 185 3.02 12.49 -7.53
N ILE A 186 2.04 13.36 -7.29
CA ILE A 186 2.09 14.76 -7.69
C ILE A 186 3.27 15.46 -7.02
N ALA A 187 3.55 15.19 -5.76
CA ALA A 187 4.68 15.78 -5.04
C ALA A 187 6.03 15.42 -5.70
N LYS A 188 6.19 14.18 -6.17
CA LYS A 188 7.40 13.72 -6.87
C LYS A 188 7.58 14.41 -8.23
N TYR A 189 6.50 14.57 -9.00
CA TYR A 189 6.56 15.30 -10.26
C TYR A 189 6.83 16.77 -10.07
N VAL A 190 6.20 17.42 -9.10
CA VAL A 190 6.46 18.83 -8.76
C VAL A 190 7.92 19.03 -8.39
N GLU A 191 8.48 18.20 -7.53
CA GLU A 191 9.91 18.26 -7.16
C GLU A 191 10.80 18.14 -8.40
N ARG A 192 10.55 17.14 -9.24
CA ARG A 192 11.36 16.91 -10.44
C ARG A 192 11.33 18.10 -11.39
N LEU A 193 10.15 18.71 -11.59
CA LEU A 193 9.99 19.88 -12.46
C LEU A 193 10.66 21.14 -11.89
N LEU A 194 10.58 21.35 -10.57
CA LEU A 194 11.22 22.49 -9.91
C LEU A 194 12.75 22.34 -9.85
N GLY A 195 13.26 21.12 -9.78
CA GLY A 195 14.71 20.83 -9.81
C GLY A 195 15.29 20.76 -11.22
N TYR A 196 14.49 20.92 -12.29
CA TYR A 196 14.96 20.90 -13.65
C TYR A 196 15.52 22.26 -14.04
N ASP A 197 16.83 22.36 -14.18
CA ASP A 197 17.58 23.58 -14.56
C ASP A 197 17.73 23.77 -16.09
N GLY A 198 17.07 22.90 -16.89
CA GLY A 198 17.15 22.92 -18.36
C GLY A 198 18.36 22.19 -18.94
N THR A 199 19.19 21.59 -18.10
CA THR A 199 20.33 20.77 -18.58
C THR A 199 19.83 19.37 -18.92
N PRO A 200 20.04 18.86 -20.16
CA PRO A 200 19.72 17.46 -20.50
C PRO A 200 20.51 16.51 -19.59
N ALA A 201 19.88 15.45 -19.12
CA ALA A 201 20.62 14.36 -18.46
C ALA A 201 21.59 13.73 -19.48
N GLU A 202 22.87 13.63 -19.15
CA GLU A 202 23.88 12.91 -19.94
C GLU A 202 23.59 11.40 -19.99
#